data_42ef48f0b5844dffffe6b793ee89c0bd
#
_entry.id   42ef48f0b5844dffffe6b793ee89c0bd
#
_cell.length_a   1.000
_cell.length_b   1.000
_cell.length_c   1.000
_cell.angle_alpha   90.00
_cell.angle_beta   90.00
_cell.angle_gamma   90.00
#
_symmetry.space_group_name_H-M   'P 1'
#
loop_
_entity.id
_entity.type
_entity.pdbx_description
1 polymer ?
#
loop_
_entity_poly.entity_id
_entity_poly.type
_entity_poly.pdbx_seq_one_letter_code
_entity_poly.pdbx_strand_id
1 'polypeptide(L)'
;MFTNYEKRLVETNGVHIACRIGGKRPALLLLHGHPQTHVIWHRVADTLAEHFTVVAADLRGYGDSDKPDAQQLTYSKREMASDQVGLMRKLGFDRFVVMAHDRGARVAHRMAADHADAILRMALLDIAPTLAMYEQTDETFARAYWHWFFLIRPAPLPETLIHADPVGYLRSVMGTRHAGMAAFTDEAFAEYLRCLRLPGTATGICEDYRASAGIDLVHDREDRSLGKRLPMPLKIFWGEHGVVGRCFDPLAEWRRVADHVSGGALSCGHYIAEEAPQALLAATLDFLQGNNGDVGSSLS
;
A
#
# COMPACT_ATOMS: atom_id res chain seq x y z
N MET A 1 -18.73 7.69 -3.90
CA MET A 1 -17.30 7.60 -4.29
C MET A 1 -17.17 6.69 -5.51
N PHE A 2 -16.23 6.96 -6.42
CA PHE A 2 -15.98 6.18 -7.65
C PHE A 2 -17.22 6.02 -8.58
N THR A 3 -18.05 7.04 -8.72
CA THR A 3 -19.33 6.98 -9.46
C THR A 3 -19.16 6.63 -10.95
N ASN A 4 -18.05 7.08 -11.55
CA ASN A 4 -17.73 6.86 -12.97
C ASN A 4 -16.77 5.70 -13.21
N TYR A 5 -16.58 4.83 -12.22
CA TYR A 5 -15.66 3.69 -12.30
C TYR A 5 -16.43 2.38 -12.45
N GLU A 6 -15.96 1.56 -13.37
CA GLU A 6 -16.45 0.19 -13.48
C GLU A 6 -15.99 -0.62 -12.25
N LYS A 7 -16.92 -1.33 -11.62
CA LYS A 7 -16.59 -2.32 -10.57
C LYS A 7 -16.30 -3.66 -11.24
N ARG A 8 -15.13 -4.22 -10.95
CA ARG A 8 -14.77 -5.57 -11.40
C ARG A 8 -14.33 -6.45 -10.24
N LEU A 9 -14.58 -7.74 -10.42
CA LEU A 9 -14.03 -8.82 -9.62
C LEU A 9 -13.27 -9.72 -10.60
N VAL A 10 -11.96 -9.78 -10.47
CA VAL A 10 -11.07 -10.44 -11.44
C VAL A 10 -10.38 -11.60 -10.76
N GLU A 11 -10.58 -12.81 -11.30
CA GLU A 11 -9.89 -14.01 -10.84
C GLU A 11 -8.41 -13.92 -11.27
N THR A 12 -7.51 -14.06 -10.30
CA THR A 12 -6.06 -14.04 -10.50
C THR A 12 -5.35 -14.78 -9.36
N ASN A 13 -4.32 -15.56 -9.67
CA ASN A 13 -3.52 -16.28 -8.67
C ASN A 13 -4.37 -17.05 -7.63
N GLY A 14 -5.49 -17.66 -8.09
CA GLY A 14 -6.39 -18.46 -7.27
C GLY A 14 -7.31 -17.70 -6.31
N VAL A 15 -7.40 -16.37 -6.47
CA VAL A 15 -8.31 -15.50 -5.71
C VAL A 15 -9.01 -14.51 -6.64
N HIS A 16 -10.14 -13.96 -6.19
CA HIS A 16 -10.79 -12.85 -6.85
C HIS A 16 -10.33 -11.52 -6.21
N ILE A 17 -9.83 -10.64 -7.03
CA ILE A 17 -9.44 -9.28 -6.63
C ILE A 17 -10.51 -8.29 -7.09
N ALA A 18 -11.10 -7.57 -6.13
CA ALA A 18 -12.05 -6.49 -6.41
C ALA A 18 -11.28 -5.21 -6.77
N CYS A 19 -11.75 -4.51 -7.80
CA CYS A 19 -11.17 -3.24 -8.19
C CYS A 19 -12.21 -2.26 -8.78
N ARG A 20 -11.80 -0.99 -8.84
CA ARG A 20 -12.49 0.09 -9.55
C ARG A 20 -11.62 0.54 -10.71
N ILE A 21 -12.20 0.64 -11.92
CA ILE A 21 -11.46 0.98 -13.15
C ILE A 21 -12.10 2.20 -13.78
N GLY A 22 -11.29 3.24 -14.03
CA GLY A 22 -11.72 4.48 -14.69
C GLY A 22 -10.62 5.12 -15.53
N GLY A 23 -11.00 5.99 -16.48
CA GLY A 23 -10.04 6.64 -17.39
C GLY A 23 -9.71 5.80 -18.63
N LYS A 24 -8.89 6.37 -19.56
CA LYS A 24 -8.54 5.74 -20.86
C LYS A 24 -7.12 6.11 -21.29
N ARG A 25 -6.12 5.92 -20.44
CA ARG A 25 -4.72 6.33 -20.62
C ARG A 25 -3.78 5.19 -20.21
N PRO A 26 -2.47 5.37 -20.18
CA PRO A 26 -1.57 4.39 -19.58
C PRO A 26 -2.04 3.97 -18.18
N ALA A 27 -1.79 2.71 -17.81
CA ALA A 27 -2.33 2.15 -16.59
C ALA A 27 -1.60 2.63 -15.33
N LEU A 28 -2.37 2.97 -14.29
CA LEU A 28 -1.93 3.29 -12.94
C LEU A 28 -2.63 2.36 -11.94
N LEU A 29 -1.87 1.51 -11.26
CA LEU A 29 -2.35 0.69 -10.17
C LEU A 29 -2.26 1.45 -8.85
N LEU A 30 -3.38 1.52 -8.12
CA LEU A 30 -3.48 2.14 -6.80
C LEU A 30 -3.71 1.06 -5.74
N LEU A 31 -2.81 0.96 -4.75
CA LEU A 31 -2.87 -0.02 -3.66
C LEU A 31 -2.98 0.66 -2.31
N HIS A 32 -4.02 0.31 -1.56
CA HIS A 32 -4.32 0.84 -0.23
C HIS A 32 -3.52 0.14 0.88
N GLY A 33 -3.66 0.64 2.12
CA GLY A 33 -3.11 0.03 3.31
C GLY A 33 -4.15 -0.38 4.35
N HIS A 34 -3.67 -0.69 5.54
CA HIS A 34 -4.48 -1.07 6.69
C HIS A 34 -4.97 0.17 7.46
N PRO A 35 -6.18 0.17 7.94
CA PRO A 35 -7.28 -0.79 7.80
C PRO A 35 -8.27 -0.44 6.68
N GLN A 36 -7.78 0.22 5.64
CA GLN A 36 -8.57 0.80 4.57
C GLN A 36 -8.81 -0.16 3.40
N THR A 37 -9.41 0.35 2.33
CA THR A 37 -9.69 -0.32 1.06
C THR A 37 -9.33 0.61 -0.10
N HIS A 38 -9.64 0.24 -1.34
CA HIS A 38 -9.49 1.13 -2.51
C HIS A 38 -10.08 2.53 -2.28
N VAL A 39 -10.98 2.68 -1.33
CA VAL A 39 -11.66 3.95 -1.02
C VAL A 39 -10.70 5.05 -0.54
N ILE A 40 -9.54 4.72 0.03
CA ILE A 40 -8.52 5.74 0.39
C ILE A 40 -8.21 6.70 -0.77
N TRP A 41 -8.37 6.26 -2.01
CA TRP A 41 -8.04 7.02 -3.22
C TRP A 41 -9.17 7.95 -3.71
N HIS A 42 -10.34 7.96 -3.04
CA HIS A 42 -11.55 8.65 -3.52
C HIS A 42 -11.36 10.15 -3.78
N ARG A 43 -10.42 10.81 -3.10
CA ARG A 43 -10.14 12.25 -3.26
C ARG A 43 -9.19 12.58 -4.40
N VAL A 44 -8.49 11.58 -4.94
CA VAL A 44 -7.45 11.79 -5.97
C VAL A 44 -7.75 11.01 -7.26
N ALA A 45 -8.60 10.00 -7.19
CA ALA A 45 -8.83 9.07 -8.29
C ALA A 45 -9.35 9.77 -9.55
N ASP A 46 -10.31 10.69 -9.43
CA ASP A 46 -10.91 11.37 -10.59
C ASP A 46 -9.86 12.22 -11.33
N THR A 47 -9.03 12.99 -10.62
CA THR A 47 -7.94 13.75 -11.24
C THR A 47 -6.91 12.81 -11.89
N LEU A 48 -6.57 11.70 -11.24
CA LEU A 48 -5.67 10.71 -11.84
C LEU A 48 -6.26 10.07 -13.11
N ALA A 49 -7.58 9.85 -13.15
CA ALA A 49 -8.27 9.27 -14.31
C ALA A 49 -8.29 10.19 -15.55
N GLU A 50 -8.05 11.48 -15.39
CA GLU A 50 -7.83 12.39 -16.51
C GLU A 50 -6.54 12.06 -17.28
N HIS A 51 -5.58 11.40 -16.63
CA HIS A 51 -4.24 11.12 -17.14
C HIS A 51 -3.94 9.62 -17.28
N PHE A 52 -4.66 8.75 -16.56
CA PHE A 52 -4.40 7.32 -16.49
C PHE A 52 -5.68 6.50 -16.64
N THR A 53 -5.53 5.24 -17.04
CA THR A 53 -6.49 4.21 -16.66
C THR A 53 -6.15 3.81 -15.22
N VAL A 54 -6.93 4.33 -14.28
CA VAL A 54 -6.78 4.05 -12.86
C VAL A 54 -7.40 2.69 -12.55
N VAL A 55 -6.62 1.82 -11.89
CA VAL A 55 -7.07 0.55 -11.32
C VAL A 55 -6.85 0.64 -9.81
N ALA A 56 -7.90 0.95 -9.05
CA ALA A 56 -7.86 0.98 -7.59
C ALA A 56 -8.34 -0.37 -7.05
N ALA A 57 -7.41 -1.19 -6.56
CA ALA A 57 -7.66 -2.56 -6.14
C ALA A 57 -7.76 -2.71 -4.63
N ASP A 58 -8.61 -3.60 -4.18
CA ASP A 58 -8.57 -4.13 -2.80
C ASP A 58 -7.56 -5.27 -2.73
N LEU A 59 -6.68 -5.23 -1.75
CA LEU A 59 -5.73 -6.31 -1.50
C LEU A 59 -6.47 -7.60 -1.08
N ARG A 60 -5.89 -8.78 -1.38
CA ARG A 60 -6.34 -10.06 -0.79
C ARG A 60 -6.49 -9.91 0.72
N GLY A 61 -7.60 -10.37 1.29
CA GLY A 61 -7.93 -10.24 2.71
C GLY A 61 -8.62 -8.94 3.10
N TYR A 62 -8.72 -7.98 2.17
CA TYR A 62 -9.29 -6.64 2.41
C TYR A 62 -10.46 -6.36 1.47
N GLY A 63 -11.27 -5.36 1.83
CA GLY A 63 -12.33 -4.84 0.98
C GLY A 63 -13.30 -5.91 0.50
N ASP A 64 -13.63 -5.85 -0.78
CA ASP A 64 -14.48 -6.83 -1.47
C ASP A 64 -13.66 -7.96 -2.15
N SER A 65 -12.33 -7.99 -2.00
CA SER A 65 -11.49 -9.09 -2.48
C SER A 65 -11.65 -10.35 -1.65
N ASP A 66 -11.28 -11.50 -2.20
CA ASP A 66 -11.32 -12.79 -1.51
C ASP A 66 -10.47 -12.79 -0.24
N LYS A 67 -10.91 -13.59 0.71
CA LYS A 67 -10.29 -13.81 2.01
C LYS A 67 -10.05 -15.31 2.20
N PRO A 68 -9.06 -15.87 1.47
CA PRO A 68 -8.77 -17.29 1.52
C PRO A 68 -8.40 -17.73 2.93
N ASP A 69 -8.59 -19.03 3.20
CA ASP A 69 -8.24 -19.63 4.49
C ASP A 69 -6.77 -19.35 4.85
N ALA A 70 -6.53 -19.11 6.13
CA ALA A 70 -5.20 -18.84 6.65
C ALA A 70 -4.30 -20.07 6.49
N GLN A 71 -3.37 -19.99 5.55
CA GLN A 71 -2.33 -20.98 5.32
C GLN A 71 -0.98 -20.28 5.31
N GLN A 72 0.08 -21.02 5.61
CA GLN A 72 1.43 -20.50 5.51
C GLN A 72 1.66 -19.99 4.07
N LEU A 73 2.17 -18.77 3.94
CA LEU A 73 2.47 -18.07 2.69
C LEU A 73 1.29 -17.47 1.92
N THR A 74 0.02 -17.80 2.22
CA THR A 74 -1.15 -17.30 1.50
C THR A 74 -1.24 -15.77 1.51
N TYR A 75 -0.78 -15.09 2.56
CA TYR A 75 -0.81 -13.63 2.71
C TYR A 75 0.57 -12.98 2.64
N SER A 76 1.58 -13.70 2.14
CA SER A 76 2.90 -13.09 1.92
C SER A 76 2.81 -11.97 0.87
N LYS A 77 3.71 -10.99 0.98
CA LYS A 77 3.77 -9.91 -0.02
C LYS A 77 4.09 -10.43 -1.41
N ARG A 78 4.75 -11.59 -1.53
CA ARG A 78 5.00 -12.27 -2.80
C ARG A 78 3.71 -12.76 -3.44
N GLU A 79 2.85 -13.41 -2.68
CA GLU A 79 1.53 -13.84 -3.18
C GLU A 79 0.64 -12.64 -3.52
N MET A 80 0.58 -11.64 -2.65
CA MET A 80 -0.20 -10.43 -2.89
C MET A 80 0.33 -9.63 -4.10
N ALA A 81 1.63 -9.62 -4.34
CA ALA A 81 2.23 -9.00 -5.53
C ALA A 81 1.84 -9.77 -6.81
N SER A 82 1.85 -11.10 -6.77
CA SER A 82 1.41 -11.94 -7.87
C SER A 82 -0.07 -11.72 -8.23
N ASP A 83 -0.92 -11.49 -7.22
CA ASP A 83 -2.32 -11.11 -7.45
C ASP A 83 -2.43 -9.84 -8.29
N GLN A 84 -1.68 -8.80 -7.92
CA GLN A 84 -1.77 -7.50 -8.55
C GLN A 84 -1.19 -7.50 -9.97
N VAL A 85 -0.07 -8.19 -10.18
CA VAL A 85 0.49 -8.38 -11.53
C VAL A 85 -0.46 -9.17 -12.41
N GLY A 86 -1.05 -10.25 -11.87
CA GLY A 86 -2.04 -11.05 -12.58
C GLY A 86 -3.31 -10.25 -12.90
N LEU A 87 -3.82 -9.44 -11.95
CA LEU A 87 -4.92 -8.51 -12.17
C LEU A 87 -4.63 -7.58 -13.36
N MET A 88 -3.48 -6.90 -13.34
CA MET A 88 -3.13 -5.94 -14.39
C MET A 88 -2.99 -6.62 -15.76
N ARG A 89 -2.37 -7.79 -15.83
CA ARG A 89 -2.29 -8.59 -17.07
C ARG A 89 -3.66 -9.01 -17.59
N LYS A 90 -4.56 -9.46 -16.73
CA LYS A 90 -5.95 -9.82 -17.08
C LYS A 90 -6.74 -8.61 -17.61
N LEU A 91 -6.39 -7.41 -17.18
CA LEU A 91 -6.96 -6.15 -17.68
C LEU A 91 -6.27 -5.66 -18.98
N GLY A 92 -5.25 -6.37 -19.48
CA GLY A 92 -4.52 -6.03 -20.72
C GLY A 92 -3.32 -5.09 -20.49
N PHE A 93 -2.82 -4.97 -19.26
CA PHE A 93 -1.70 -4.11 -18.92
C PHE A 93 -0.48 -4.93 -18.46
N ASP A 94 0.45 -5.19 -19.37
CA ASP A 94 1.71 -5.90 -19.06
C ASP A 94 2.71 -5.01 -18.31
N ARG A 95 2.66 -3.69 -18.56
CA ARG A 95 3.49 -2.68 -17.89
C ARG A 95 2.64 -1.53 -17.39
N PHE A 96 2.88 -1.08 -16.16
CA PHE A 96 2.07 -0.07 -15.51
C PHE A 96 2.86 0.76 -14.50
N VAL A 97 2.27 1.88 -14.12
CA VAL A 97 2.75 2.74 -13.02
C VAL A 97 2.06 2.32 -11.73
N VAL A 98 2.71 2.50 -10.58
CA VAL A 98 2.14 2.16 -9.28
C VAL A 98 2.18 3.36 -8.35
N MET A 99 1.08 3.62 -7.64
CA MET A 99 1.07 4.44 -6.43
C MET A 99 0.44 3.63 -5.30
N ALA A 100 1.13 3.52 -4.18
CA ALA A 100 0.74 2.60 -3.12
C ALA A 100 1.00 3.17 -1.72
N HIS A 101 0.10 2.88 -0.79
CA HIS A 101 0.15 3.35 0.59
C HIS A 101 0.26 2.20 1.57
N ASP A 102 1.03 2.35 2.64
CA ASP A 102 1.17 1.44 3.79
C ASP A 102 1.31 -0.04 3.38
N ARG A 103 0.33 -0.93 3.69
CA ARG A 103 0.40 -2.36 3.33
C ARG A 103 0.51 -2.57 1.82
N GLY A 104 -0.21 -1.78 1.02
CA GLY A 104 -0.11 -1.79 -0.43
C GLY A 104 1.27 -1.39 -0.94
N ALA A 105 1.93 -0.45 -0.28
CA ALA A 105 3.30 -0.06 -0.63
C ALA A 105 4.31 -1.18 -0.35
N ARG A 106 4.07 -2.05 0.65
CA ARG A 106 4.88 -3.26 0.90
C ARG A 106 4.65 -4.31 -0.17
N VAL A 107 3.39 -4.46 -0.65
CA VAL A 107 3.08 -5.30 -1.81
C VAL A 107 3.80 -4.76 -3.06
N ALA A 108 3.76 -3.44 -3.29
CA ALA A 108 4.45 -2.80 -4.41
C ALA A 108 5.98 -2.98 -4.34
N HIS A 109 6.59 -2.92 -3.15
CA HIS A 109 8.01 -3.23 -2.95
C HIS A 109 8.33 -4.66 -3.40
N ARG A 110 7.59 -5.65 -2.90
CA ARG A 110 7.78 -7.05 -3.29
C ARG A 110 7.49 -7.29 -4.77
N MET A 111 6.46 -6.63 -5.32
CA MET A 111 6.13 -6.69 -6.73
C MET A 111 7.28 -6.16 -7.61
N ALA A 112 7.90 -5.06 -7.21
CA ALA A 112 9.05 -4.50 -7.92
C ALA A 112 10.30 -5.39 -7.83
N ALA A 113 10.50 -6.11 -6.74
CA ALA A 113 11.61 -7.04 -6.57
C ALA A 113 11.44 -8.34 -7.38
N ASP A 114 10.21 -8.85 -7.51
CA ASP A 114 9.92 -10.12 -8.18
C ASP A 114 9.46 -9.94 -9.65
N HIS A 115 8.93 -8.76 -10.01
CA HIS A 115 8.34 -8.47 -11.33
C HIS A 115 8.76 -7.09 -11.86
N ALA A 116 10.06 -6.77 -11.78
CA ALA A 116 10.61 -5.46 -12.15
C ALA A 116 10.19 -5.00 -13.56
N ASP A 117 10.13 -5.92 -14.52
CA ASP A 117 9.79 -5.64 -15.91
C ASP A 117 8.35 -5.12 -16.11
N ALA A 118 7.44 -5.43 -15.18
CA ALA A 118 6.06 -4.97 -15.22
C ALA A 118 5.90 -3.51 -14.71
N ILE A 119 6.88 -2.98 -13.97
CA ILE A 119 6.77 -1.71 -13.27
C ILE A 119 7.55 -0.62 -14.00
N LEU A 120 6.86 0.42 -14.45
CA LEU A 120 7.47 1.57 -15.10
C LEU A 120 8.14 2.52 -14.11
N ARG A 121 7.44 2.82 -13.02
CA ARG A 121 7.85 3.68 -11.89
C ARG A 121 6.90 3.53 -10.72
N MET A 122 7.30 3.92 -9.53
CA MET A 122 6.46 3.80 -8.33
C MET A 122 6.51 5.06 -7.48
N ALA A 123 5.35 5.41 -6.89
CA ALA A 123 5.24 6.34 -5.77
C ALA A 123 4.76 5.56 -4.53
N LEU A 124 5.56 5.52 -3.47
CA LEU A 124 5.23 4.83 -2.21
C LEU A 124 4.98 5.83 -1.09
N LEU A 125 3.89 5.62 -0.36
CA LEU A 125 3.38 6.57 0.62
C LEU A 125 3.48 6.02 2.04
N ASP A 126 4.15 6.80 2.89
CA ASP A 126 4.28 6.67 4.35
C ASP A 126 4.77 5.30 4.84
N ILE A 127 5.83 4.78 4.20
CA ILE A 127 6.56 3.59 4.64
C ILE A 127 8.08 3.71 4.47
N ALA A 128 8.81 2.94 5.28
CA ALA A 128 10.18 2.49 5.00
C ALA A 128 10.16 0.98 4.66
N PRO A 129 11.23 0.39 4.09
CA PRO A 129 11.31 -1.05 3.83
C PRO A 129 10.97 -1.87 5.07
N THR A 130 10.20 -2.94 4.90
CA THR A 130 9.67 -3.75 6.02
C THR A 130 10.78 -4.25 6.93
N LEU A 131 11.84 -4.79 6.35
CA LEU A 131 12.99 -5.30 7.10
C LEU A 131 13.66 -4.20 7.95
N ALA A 132 13.87 -3.00 7.38
CA ALA A 132 14.46 -1.87 8.11
C ALA A 132 13.60 -1.46 9.31
N MET A 133 12.26 -1.43 9.15
CA MET A 133 11.35 -1.05 10.23
C MET A 133 11.37 -2.07 11.37
N TYR A 134 11.45 -3.38 11.08
CA TYR A 134 11.58 -4.40 12.13
C TYR A 134 12.96 -4.39 12.80
N GLU A 135 14.05 -4.22 12.04
CA GLU A 135 15.42 -4.21 12.58
C GLU A 135 15.71 -2.98 13.45
N GLN A 136 15.04 -1.86 13.18
CA GLN A 136 15.20 -0.59 13.92
C GLN A 136 14.05 -0.31 14.90
N THR A 137 13.26 -1.33 15.25
CA THR A 137 12.18 -1.18 16.22
C THR A 137 12.71 -0.73 17.57
N ASP A 138 12.22 0.40 18.05
CA ASP A 138 12.47 0.95 19.36
C ASP A 138 11.16 1.21 20.14
N GLU A 139 11.26 1.79 21.33
CA GLU A 139 10.11 2.12 22.16
C GLU A 139 9.15 3.09 21.46
N THR A 140 9.69 4.09 20.75
CA THR A 140 8.89 5.11 20.06
C THR A 140 8.05 4.48 18.95
N PHE A 141 8.68 3.64 18.14
CA PHE A 141 8.00 2.91 17.08
C PHE A 141 6.99 1.90 17.64
N ALA A 142 7.36 1.11 18.64
CA ALA A 142 6.50 0.11 19.24
C ALA A 142 5.21 0.72 19.84
N ARG A 143 5.33 1.90 20.50
CA ARG A 143 4.17 2.63 21.02
C ARG A 143 3.28 3.18 19.91
N ALA A 144 3.86 3.77 18.86
CA ALA A 144 3.11 4.39 17.77
C ALA A 144 2.51 3.36 16.80
N TYR A 145 3.19 2.24 16.59
CA TYR A 145 2.77 1.14 15.72
C TYR A 145 2.37 -0.11 16.51
N TRP A 146 1.76 0.06 17.71
CA TRP A 146 1.32 -1.00 18.61
C TRP A 146 0.55 -2.12 17.89
N HIS A 147 -0.24 -1.77 16.86
CA HIS A 147 -1.03 -2.71 16.08
C HIS A 147 -0.17 -3.72 15.29
N TRP A 148 1.08 -3.39 14.94
CA TRP A 148 2.01 -4.35 14.31
C TRP A 148 2.28 -5.52 15.24
N PHE A 149 2.48 -5.25 16.53
CA PHE A 149 2.80 -6.25 17.55
C PHE A 149 1.54 -6.96 18.08
N PHE A 150 0.39 -6.30 17.99
CA PHE A 150 -0.91 -6.89 18.33
C PHE A 150 -1.36 -7.86 17.24
N LEU A 151 -1.36 -7.45 15.97
CA LEU A 151 -1.89 -8.23 14.84
C LEU A 151 -1.08 -9.49 14.52
N ILE A 152 0.18 -9.56 14.93
CA ILE A 152 1.02 -10.75 14.76
C ILE A 152 0.84 -11.80 15.86
N ARG A 153 0.01 -11.52 16.88
CA ARG A 153 -0.26 -12.52 17.93
C ARG A 153 -0.93 -13.75 17.33
N PRO A 154 -0.69 -14.95 17.92
CA PRO A 154 -1.36 -16.17 17.45
C PRO A 154 -2.88 -16.04 17.43
N ALA A 155 -3.50 -16.62 16.40
CA ALA A 155 -4.95 -16.73 16.32
C ALA A 155 -5.48 -17.54 17.54
N PRO A 156 -6.69 -17.25 18.01
CA PRO A 156 -7.66 -16.28 17.49
C PRO A 156 -7.67 -14.94 18.25
N LEU A 157 -6.61 -14.58 18.99
CA LEU A 157 -6.65 -13.45 19.92
C LEU A 157 -6.98 -12.11 19.24
N PRO A 158 -6.18 -11.62 18.24
CA PRO A 158 -6.47 -10.33 17.63
C PRO A 158 -7.78 -10.34 16.84
N GLU A 159 -8.07 -11.42 16.14
CA GLU A 159 -9.32 -11.58 15.38
C GLU A 159 -10.55 -11.47 16.28
N THR A 160 -10.53 -12.12 17.44
CA THR A 160 -11.62 -12.07 18.43
C THR A 160 -11.85 -10.65 18.93
N LEU A 161 -10.77 -9.93 19.26
CA LEU A 161 -10.86 -8.56 19.76
C LEU A 161 -11.34 -7.57 18.69
N ILE A 162 -10.91 -7.75 17.44
CA ILE A 162 -11.40 -6.94 16.30
C ILE A 162 -12.91 -7.19 16.08
N HIS A 163 -13.35 -8.45 16.13
CA HIS A 163 -14.76 -8.80 15.96
C HIS A 163 -15.64 -8.31 17.12
N ALA A 164 -15.11 -8.26 18.35
CA ALA A 164 -15.85 -7.80 19.51
C ALA A 164 -16.23 -6.31 19.42
N ASP A 165 -15.34 -5.46 18.90
CA ASP A 165 -15.59 -4.04 18.69
C ASP A 165 -14.86 -3.51 17.44
N PRO A 166 -15.40 -3.75 16.25
CA PRO A 166 -14.78 -3.29 15.01
C PRO A 166 -14.75 -1.75 14.87
N VAL A 167 -15.71 -1.04 15.47
CA VAL A 167 -15.73 0.43 15.49
C VAL A 167 -14.61 0.98 16.35
N GLY A 168 -14.50 0.48 17.58
CA GLY A 168 -13.44 0.86 18.51
C GLY A 168 -12.06 0.53 17.95
N TYR A 169 -11.90 -0.62 17.30
CA TYR A 169 -10.65 -0.98 16.63
C TYR A 169 -10.27 0.03 15.54
N LEU A 170 -11.18 0.34 14.60
CA LEU A 170 -10.90 1.33 13.55
C LEU A 170 -10.52 2.69 14.14
N ARG A 171 -11.30 3.17 15.10
CA ARG A 171 -11.02 4.47 15.75
C ARG A 171 -9.68 4.45 16.50
N SER A 172 -9.29 3.34 17.10
CA SER A 172 -8.00 3.22 17.78
C SER A 172 -6.81 3.23 16.82
N VAL A 173 -6.96 2.65 15.62
CA VAL A 173 -5.89 2.62 14.61
C VAL A 173 -5.85 3.93 13.82
N MET A 174 -7.01 4.45 13.39
CA MET A 174 -7.12 5.59 12.48
C MET A 174 -7.15 6.92 13.26
N GLY A 175 -7.95 7.00 14.31
CA GLY A 175 -8.22 8.25 15.02
C GLY A 175 -7.10 8.72 15.94
N THR A 176 -6.11 7.89 16.23
CA THR A 176 -4.93 8.26 17.03
C THR A 176 -3.79 8.85 16.19
N ARG A 177 -3.95 8.95 14.87
CA ARG A 177 -3.00 9.59 13.96
C ARG A 177 -3.19 11.11 13.95
N HIS A 178 -2.28 11.84 13.28
CA HIS A 178 -2.19 13.31 13.29
C HIS A 178 -3.53 14.02 13.09
N ALA A 179 -4.25 13.73 12.02
CA ALA A 179 -5.51 14.40 11.71
C ALA A 179 -6.72 13.79 12.45
N GLY A 180 -6.52 12.71 13.22
CA GLY A 180 -7.59 12.01 13.89
C GLY A 180 -8.66 11.53 12.90
N MET A 181 -9.91 11.47 13.37
CA MET A 181 -11.03 11.07 12.52
C MET A 181 -11.44 12.14 11.49
N ALA A 182 -10.98 13.38 11.60
CA ALA A 182 -11.32 14.47 10.66
C ALA A 182 -10.74 14.26 9.26
N ALA A 183 -9.74 13.37 9.11
CA ALA A 183 -9.21 12.99 7.79
C ALA A 183 -10.25 12.29 6.90
N PHE A 184 -11.21 11.59 7.50
CA PHE A 184 -12.12 10.68 6.82
C PHE A 184 -13.52 11.28 6.68
N THR A 185 -14.14 11.12 5.50
CA THR A 185 -15.57 11.39 5.36
C THR A 185 -16.38 10.28 6.04
N ASP A 186 -17.61 10.60 6.45
CA ASP A 186 -18.52 9.60 7.04
C ASP A 186 -18.76 8.44 6.07
N GLU A 187 -18.86 8.72 4.76
CA GLU A 187 -19.04 7.71 3.72
C GLU A 187 -17.82 6.77 3.59
N ALA A 188 -16.58 7.32 3.64
CA ALA A 188 -15.36 6.54 3.59
C ALA A 188 -15.23 5.67 4.85
N PHE A 189 -15.45 6.23 6.02
CA PHE A 189 -15.40 5.49 7.28
C PHE A 189 -16.45 4.37 7.35
N ALA A 190 -17.68 4.65 6.89
CA ALA A 190 -18.74 3.64 6.82
C ALA A 190 -18.33 2.46 5.92
N GLU A 191 -17.66 2.73 4.79
CA GLU A 191 -17.19 1.68 3.90
C GLU A 191 -16.03 0.86 4.51
N TYR A 192 -15.07 1.49 5.18
CA TYR A 192 -14.02 0.78 5.91
C TYR A 192 -14.61 -0.13 6.99
N LEU A 193 -15.60 0.36 7.73
CA LEU A 193 -16.29 -0.42 8.75
C LEU A 193 -17.10 -1.57 8.15
N ARG A 194 -17.81 -1.33 7.03
CA ARG A 194 -18.53 -2.39 6.31
C ARG A 194 -17.59 -3.52 5.94
N CYS A 195 -16.46 -3.17 5.33
CA CYS A 195 -15.47 -4.14 4.89
C CYS A 195 -14.81 -4.89 6.06
N LEU A 196 -14.50 -4.21 7.17
CA LEU A 196 -13.94 -4.86 8.34
C LEU A 196 -14.88 -5.91 8.96
N ARG A 197 -16.20 -5.70 8.82
CA ARG A 197 -17.23 -6.64 9.32
C ARG A 197 -17.45 -7.85 8.41
N LEU A 198 -16.90 -7.87 7.21
CA LEU A 198 -17.05 -9.02 6.32
C LEU A 198 -16.35 -10.26 6.91
N PRO A 199 -16.95 -11.45 6.78
CA PRO A 199 -16.33 -12.69 7.23
C PRO A 199 -14.92 -12.86 6.64
N GLY A 200 -13.97 -13.28 7.46
CA GLY A 200 -12.59 -13.51 7.06
C GLY A 200 -11.70 -12.26 7.03
N THR A 201 -12.24 -11.02 7.08
CA THR A 201 -11.41 -9.81 6.98
C THR A 201 -10.43 -9.68 8.15
N ALA A 202 -10.88 -9.87 9.39
CA ALA A 202 -9.98 -9.79 10.54
C ALA A 202 -8.85 -10.84 10.45
N THR A 203 -9.18 -12.06 10.02
CA THR A 203 -8.19 -13.10 9.77
C THR A 203 -7.21 -12.69 8.66
N GLY A 204 -7.70 -12.24 7.51
CA GLY A 204 -6.86 -11.79 6.41
C GLY A 204 -5.90 -10.66 6.80
N ILE A 205 -6.38 -9.68 7.58
CA ILE A 205 -5.56 -8.61 8.15
C ILE A 205 -4.45 -9.19 9.03
N CYS A 206 -4.80 -10.07 9.99
CA CYS A 206 -3.82 -10.64 10.90
C CYS A 206 -2.78 -11.50 10.16
N GLU A 207 -3.21 -12.30 9.19
CA GLU A 207 -2.29 -13.12 8.39
C GLU A 207 -1.34 -12.27 7.52
N ASP A 208 -1.83 -11.15 6.96
CA ASP A 208 -0.98 -10.19 6.26
C ASP A 208 0.14 -9.64 7.18
N TYR A 209 -0.18 -9.34 8.44
CA TYR A 209 0.83 -8.89 9.41
C TYR A 209 1.74 -10.03 9.89
N ARG A 210 1.22 -11.24 10.13
CA ARG A 210 2.02 -12.43 10.47
C ARG A 210 3.01 -12.76 9.37
N ALA A 211 2.58 -12.73 8.10
CA ALA A 211 3.48 -12.90 6.96
C ALA A 211 4.59 -11.85 6.96
N SER A 212 4.25 -10.57 7.23
CA SER A 212 5.25 -9.49 7.30
C SER A 212 6.27 -9.65 8.40
N ALA A 213 5.88 -10.20 9.55
CA ALA A 213 6.81 -10.48 10.66
C ALA A 213 7.56 -11.81 10.48
N GLY A 214 7.24 -12.58 9.47
CA GLY A 214 7.77 -13.92 9.21
C GLY A 214 8.43 -14.04 7.84
N ILE A 215 7.69 -14.63 6.90
CA ILE A 215 8.22 -15.01 5.58
C ILE A 215 8.67 -13.81 4.74
N ASP A 216 8.00 -12.66 4.84
CA ASP A 216 8.39 -11.48 4.09
C ASP A 216 9.78 -10.97 4.52
N LEU A 217 10.13 -11.07 5.82
CA LEU A 217 11.47 -10.74 6.30
C LEU A 217 12.53 -11.73 5.77
N VAL A 218 12.16 -13.00 5.56
CA VAL A 218 13.05 -13.98 4.94
C VAL A 218 13.36 -13.56 3.51
N HIS A 219 12.32 -13.22 2.74
CA HIS A 219 12.48 -12.73 1.36
C HIS A 219 13.34 -11.46 1.28
N ASP A 220 13.09 -10.48 2.17
CA ASP A 220 13.85 -9.22 2.19
C ASP A 220 15.33 -9.44 2.57
N ARG A 221 15.62 -10.36 3.50
CA ARG A 221 17.00 -10.74 3.85
C ARG A 221 17.71 -11.47 2.72
N GLU A 222 17.00 -12.35 2.02
CA GLU A 222 17.53 -13.04 0.83
C GLU A 222 17.89 -12.03 -0.26
N ASP A 223 16.98 -11.11 -0.62
CA ASP A 223 17.25 -10.08 -1.61
C ASP A 223 18.43 -9.19 -1.23
N ARG A 224 18.51 -8.80 0.06
CA ARG A 224 19.66 -8.05 0.59
C ARG A 224 20.98 -8.84 0.46
N SER A 225 20.96 -10.13 0.77
CA SER A 225 22.16 -10.99 0.68
C SER A 225 22.65 -11.16 -0.76
N LEU A 226 21.73 -11.12 -1.72
CA LEU A 226 22.02 -11.19 -3.15
C LEU A 226 22.35 -9.82 -3.78
N GLY A 227 22.31 -8.74 -3.00
CA GLY A 227 22.54 -7.38 -3.48
C GLY A 227 21.47 -6.91 -4.47
N LYS A 228 20.28 -7.50 -4.45
CA LYS A 228 19.18 -7.09 -5.33
C LYS A 228 18.73 -5.66 -5.01
N ARG A 229 18.51 -4.88 -6.05
CA ARG A 229 18.02 -3.51 -5.98
C ARG A 229 16.87 -3.29 -6.95
N LEU A 230 15.98 -2.37 -6.62
CA LEU A 230 14.87 -1.98 -7.48
C LEU A 230 15.39 -1.03 -8.56
N PRO A 231 15.30 -1.38 -9.86
CA PRO A 231 15.92 -0.60 -10.94
C PRO A 231 15.03 0.56 -11.44
N MET A 232 13.72 0.53 -11.18
CA MET A 232 12.80 1.55 -11.67
C MET A 232 12.85 2.82 -10.82
N PRO A 233 12.49 3.99 -11.41
CA PRO A 233 12.36 5.23 -10.65
C PRO A 233 11.36 5.11 -9.51
N LEU A 234 11.76 5.58 -8.31
CA LEU A 234 11.00 5.49 -7.07
C LEU A 234 10.89 6.86 -6.40
N LYS A 235 9.65 7.30 -6.15
CA LYS A 235 9.35 8.44 -5.27
C LYS A 235 8.77 7.97 -3.96
N ILE A 236 9.33 8.49 -2.87
CA ILE A 236 8.88 8.19 -1.51
C ILE A 236 8.33 9.47 -0.89
N PHE A 237 7.08 9.40 -0.41
CA PHE A 237 6.48 10.49 0.36
C PHE A 237 6.03 9.99 1.71
N TRP A 238 6.18 10.82 2.73
CA TRP A 238 5.71 10.52 4.09
C TRP A 238 5.07 11.75 4.71
N GLY A 239 4.22 11.51 5.71
CA GLY A 239 3.62 12.58 6.48
C GLY A 239 4.67 13.23 7.39
N GLU A 240 4.84 14.56 7.29
CA GLU A 240 5.71 15.35 8.15
C GLU A 240 5.39 15.13 9.64
N HIS A 241 4.10 14.99 9.94
CA HIS A 241 3.58 14.75 11.29
C HIS A 241 3.35 13.26 11.58
N GLY A 242 3.79 12.38 10.66
CA GLY A 242 3.67 10.93 10.76
C GLY A 242 4.76 10.28 11.61
N VAL A 243 4.64 8.98 11.77
CA VAL A 243 5.59 8.17 12.55
C VAL A 243 6.80 7.78 11.71
N VAL A 244 6.62 7.58 10.41
CA VAL A 244 7.68 7.08 9.52
C VAL A 244 8.87 8.04 9.49
N GLY A 245 8.65 9.34 9.21
CA GLY A 245 9.72 10.32 9.21
C GLY A 245 10.28 10.66 10.59
N ARG A 246 9.54 10.33 11.68
CA ARG A 246 10.02 10.52 13.06
C ARG A 246 10.94 9.40 13.53
N CYS A 247 10.67 8.17 13.10
CA CYS A 247 11.40 6.98 13.56
C CYS A 247 12.48 6.52 12.58
N PHE A 248 12.41 6.94 11.30
CA PHE A 248 13.32 6.49 10.26
C PHE A 248 13.76 7.64 9.37
N ASP A 249 14.86 7.47 8.62
CA ASP A 249 15.16 8.25 7.43
C ASP A 249 14.65 7.51 6.18
N PRO A 250 13.43 7.85 5.69
CA PRO A 250 12.81 7.07 4.62
C PRO A 250 13.66 7.05 3.34
N LEU A 251 14.30 8.17 2.97
CA LEU A 251 15.11 8.21 1.75
C LEU A 251 16.39 7.39 1.90
N ALA A 252 17.05 7.45 3.04
CA ALA A 252 18.25 6.65 3.28
C ALA A 252 17.92 5.16 3.27
N GLU A 253 16.82 4.74 3.90
CA GLU A 253 16.42 3.34 3.92
C GLU A 253 16.05 2.81 2.52
N TRP A 254 15.30 3.59 1.74
CA TRP A 254 14.97 3.19 0.38
C TRP A 254 16.17 3.19 -0.56
N ARG A 255 17.15 4.09 -0.39
CA ARG A 255 18.41 4.06 -1.15
C ARG A 255 19.27 2.83 -0.92
N ARG A 256 19.04 2.07 0.16
CA ARG A 256 19.70 0.77 0.40
C ARG A 256 19.18 -0.34 -0.52
N VAL A 257 17.93 -0.23 -1.00
CA VAL A 257 17.25 -1.28 -1.76
C VAL A 257 16.81 -0.87 -3.16
N ALA A 258 17.01 0.40 -3.56
CA ALA A 258 16.62 0.93 -4.86
C ALA A 258 17.70 1.87 -5.44
N ASP A 259 17.79 1.93 -6.77
CA ASP A 259 18.82 2.70 -7.49
C ASP A 259 18.46 4.18 -7.65
N HIS A 260 17.19 4.47 -7.91
CA HIS A 260 16.71 5.82 -8.23
C HIS A 260 15.62 6.26 -7.26
N VAL A 261 16.03 6.89 -6.15
CA VAL A 261 15.14 7.29 -5.05
C VAL A 261 15.12 8.79 -4.89
N SER A 262 13.93 9.38 -4.95
CA SER A 262 13.67 10.78 -4.62
C SER A 262 12.37 10.90 -3.81
N GLY A 263 12.03 12.10 -3.34
CA GLY A 263 10.79 12.33 -2.59
C GLY A 263 11.01 13.28 -1.42
N GLY A 264 10.07 13.28 -0.49
CA GLY A 264 10.10 14.18 0.66
C GLY A 264 8.87 14.08 1.55
N ALA A 265 8.84 14.86 2.60
CA ALA A 265 7.71 14.99 3.50
C ALA A 265 6.58 15.81 2.86
N LEU A 266 5.34 15.48 3.18
CA LEU A 266 4.16 16.27 2.91
C LEU A 266 3.56 16.73 4.24
N SER A 267 3.02 17.96 4.31
CA SER A 267 2.48 18.51 5.55
C SER A 267 1.12 17.86 5.91
N CYS A 268 1.18 16.62 6.37
CA CYS A 268 0.06 15.78 6.78
C CYS A 268 0.56 14.67 7.72
N GLY A 269 -0.35 13.78 8.13
CA GLY A 269 -0.02 12.56 8.84
C GLY A 269 0.08 11.34 7.91
N HIS A 270 -0.34 10.18 8.43
CA HIS A 270 -0.21 8.89 7.77
C HIS A 270 -1.11 8.72 6.52
N TYR A 271 -2.33 9.22 6.57
CA TYR A 271 -3.35 8.97 5.53
C TYR A 271 -3.28 10.02 4.41
N ILE A 272 -2.13 10.12 3.75
CA ILE A 272 -1.74 11.19 2.83
C ILE A 272 -2.81 11.49 1.78
N ALA A 273 -3.39 10.46 1.15
CA ALA A 273 -4.39 10.65 0.09
C ALA A 273 -5.72 11.22 0.60
N GLU A 274 -6.01 11.09 1.90
CA GLU A 274 -7.22 11.64 2.53
C GLU A 274 -6.93 12.96 3.26
N GLU A 275 -5.74 13.10 3.86
CA GLU A 275 -5.35 14.31 4.59
C GLU A 275 -4.90 15.45 3.67
N ALA A 276 -4.13 15.15 2.62
CA ALA A 276 -3.49 16.13 1.75
C ALA A 276 -3.59 15.76 0.24
N PRO A 277 -4.79 15.53 -0.31
CA PRO A 277 -4.97 15.04 -1.68
C PRO A 277 -4.34 15.97 -2.73
N GLN A 278 -4.47 17.29 -2.60
CA GLN A 278 -3.91 18.25 -3.56
C GLN A 278 -2.38 18.26 -3.52
N ALA A 279 -1.78 18.20 -2.31
CA ALA A 279 -0.34 18.14 -2.16
C ALA A 279 0.22 16.83 -2.74
N LEU A 280 -0.49 15.71 -2.53
CA LEU A 280 -0.14 14.43 -3.13
C LEU A 280 -0.15 14.49 -4.66
N LEU A 281 -1.23 15.01 -5.26
CA LEU A 281 -1.36 15.16 -6.72
C LEU A 281 -0.24 16.04 -7.28
N ALA A 282 0.00 17.22 -6.68
CA ALA A 282 1.06 18.13 -7.09
C ALA A 282 2.46 17.51 -7.01
N ALA A 283 2.71 16.68 -6.00
CA ALA A 283 4.01 16.02 -5.81
C ALA A 283 4.24 14.82 -6.73
N THR A 284 3.16 14.16 -7.20
CA THR A 284 3.26 12.86 -7.87
C THR A 284 2.92 12.89 -9.35
N LEU A 285 2.03 13.76 -9.83
CA LEU A 285 1.44 13.66 -11.16
C LEU A 285 2.47 13.67 -12.30
N ASP A 286 3.37 14.66 -12.32
CA ASP A 286 4.42 14.76 -13.35
C ASP A 286 5.35 13.54 -13.35
N PHE A 287 5.71 13.08 -12.17
CA PHE A 287 6.51 11.87 -12.02
C PHE A 287 5.79 10.63 -12.55
N LEU A 288 4.52 10.45 -12.21
CA LEU A 288 3.73 9.30 -12.66
C LEU A 288 3.55 9.32 -14.19
N GLN A 289 3.44 10.51 -14.80
CA GLN A 289 3.36 10.68 -16.26
C GLN A 289 4.71 10.47 -16.98
N GLY A 290 5.83 10.54 -16.26
CA GLY A 290 7.16 10.47 -16.87
C GLY A 290 7.67 11.80 -17.40
N ASN A 291 7.06 12.90 -17.00
CA ASN A 291 7.40 14.25 -17.47
C ASN A 291 8.61 14.87 -16.76
N ASN A 292 9.06 14.28 -15.65
CA ASN A 292 10.30 14.72 -15.02
C ASN A 292 11.45 14.30 -15.93
N GLY A 293 12.02 15.27 -16.66
CA GLY A 293 13.18 15.04 -17.49
C GLY A 293 14.27 14.33 -16.67
N ASP A 294 14.65 13.17 -17.14
CA ASP A 294 15.95 12.59 -16.82
C ASP A 294 17.00 13.59 -17.29
N VAL A 295 17.45 14.46 -16.38
CA VAL A 295 18.67 15.24 -16.56
C VAL A 295 19.82 14.26 -16.39
N GLY A 296 20.20 13.61 -17.48
CA GLY A 296 21.41 12.81 -17.44
C GLY A 296 21.47 11.63 -18.37
N SER A 297 21.40 11.84 -19.71
CA SER A 297 22.22 11.05 -20.65
C SER A 297 22.29 11.72 -22.00
N SER A 298 22.93 12.90 -22.06
CA SER A 298 23.71 13.24 -23.24
C SER A 298 25.13 12.77 -22.96
N LEU A 299 25.44 11.55 -23.35
CA LEU A 299 26.81 11.15 -23.60
C LEU A 299 26.95 11.03 -25.14
N SER A 300 27.59 12.04 -25.68
CA SER A 300 28.30 12.03 -26.94
C SER A 300 29.29 10.87 -27.03
#